data_10468b12a19c3ac3c260b3e46aa76cab
#
_entry.id   10468b12a19c3ac3c260b3e46aa76cab
#
_cell.length_a   1.000
_cell.length_b   1.000
_cell.length_c   1.000
_cell.angle_alpha   90.00
_cell.angle_beta   90.00
_cell.angle_gamma   90.00
#
_symmetry.space_group_name_H-M   'P 1'
#
loop_
_entity.id
_entity.type
_entity.pdbx_description
1 polymer ?
#
loop_
_entity_poly.entity_id
_entity_poly.type
_entity_poly.pdbx_seq_one_letter_code
_entity_poly.pdbx_strand_id
1 'polypeptide(L)'
;MTEKQTILAMYSGGLDSLYMVYKLLTSDEYSDKRVHIHHVHIHNVEDRFKAEALMVNAALTELKQRGFNFIYSESKISSPAFRNNNKVSYIYDWDIVRFYAGWIASANPDISAIAIGREQSDAGGFNQYDSADALVKYFTDIPLIYPVLDMHKYEMYDKLPDWLKDKFWSCRTPIYQNNIPTKCGFCGTCKKLLKYNIGGS
;
A
#
# COMPACT_ATOMS: atom_id res chain seq x y z
N MET A 1 32.13 2.10 -6.96
CA MET A 1 30.99 2.37 -6.06
C MET A 1 29.96 1.30 -6.38
N THR A 2 29.64 0.41 -5.46
CA THR A 2 28.55 -0.56 -5.62
C THR A 2 27.24 0.21 -5.75
N GLU A 3 26.49 0.00 -6.84
CA GLU A 3 25.17 0.61 -6.99
C GLU A 3 24.27 0.20 -5.81
N LYS A 4 23.58 1.20 -5.23
CA LYS A 4 22.65 0.93 -4.13
C LYS A 4 21.52 0.04 -4.65
N GLN A 5 21.31 -1.10 -4.00
CA GLN A 5 20.17 -1.97 -4.26
C GLN A 5 18.85 -1.24 -3.99
N THR A 6 17.84 -1.54 -4.78
CA THR A 6 16.53 -0.88 -4.70
C THR A 6 15.50 -1.78 -4.03
N ILE A 7 14.73 -1.24 -3.10
CA ILE A 7 13.53 -1.87 -2.56
C ILE A 7 12.31 -1.33 -3.31
N LEU A 8 11.54 -2.20 -3.94
CA LEU A 8 10.25 -1.86 -4.54
C LEU A 8 9.18 -1.87 -3.44
N ALA A 9 8.68 -0.69 -3.06
CA ALA A 9 7.66 -0.51 -2.05
C ALA A 9 6.28 -0.36 -2.71
N MET A 10 5.39 -1.34 -2.52
CA MET A 10 4.02 -1.29 -3.05
C MET A 10 3.15 -0.43 -2.13
N TYR A 11 2.80 0.77 -2.59
CA TYR A 11 2.08 1.78 -1.80
C TYR A 11 0.64 1.92 -2.24
N SER A 12 -0.31 1.44 -1.42
CA SER A 12 -1.75 1.49 -1.72
C SER A 12 -2.44 2.79 -1.32
N GLY A 13 -1.76 3.68 -0.58
CA GLY A 13 -2.38 4.86 0.03
C GLY A 13 -3.04 4.59 1.39
N GLY A 14 -3.07 3.35 1.86
CA GLY A 14 -3.55 2.97 3.20
C GLY A 14 -2.51 3.18 4.29
N LEU A 15 -2.96 3.16 5.56
CA LEU A 15 -2.11 3.40 6.73
C LEU A 15 -0.90 2.47 6.79
N ASP A 16 -1.11 1.16 6.59
CA ASP A 16 -0.05 0.15 6.71
C ASP A 16 1.06 0.38 5.69
N SER A 17 0.67 0.64 4.44
CA SER A 17 1.62 0.90 3.35
C SER A 17 2.26 2.30 3.46
N LEU A 18 1.55 3.30 4.03
CA LEU A 18 2.13 4.61 4.31
C LEU A 18 3.23 4.50 5.38
N TYR A 19 2.93 3.81 6.49
CA TYR A 19 3.92 3.64 7.54
C TYR A 19 5.09 2.78 7.08
N MET A 20 4.86 1.75 6.27
CA MET A 20 5.91 0.97 5.62
C MET A 20 6.84 1.87 4.79
N VAL A 21 6.29 2.73 3.93
CA VAL A 21 7.09 3.67 3.12
C VAL A 21 7.89 4.61 4.03
N TYR A 22 7.26 5.17 5.06
CA TYR A 22 7.93 6.03 6.01
C TYR A 22 9.09 5.31 6.72
N LYS A 23 8.87 4.08 7.20
CA LYS A 23 9.90 3.24 7.84
C LYS A 23 11.07 2.95 6.89
N LEU A 24 10.79 2.59 5.62
CA LEU A 24 11.83 2.35 4.61
C LEU A 24 12.69 3.59 4.34
N LEU A 25 12.12 4.80 4.46
CA LEU A 25 12.82 6.05 4.19
C LEU A 25 13.57 6.61 5.41
N THR A 26 13.25 6.16 6.63
CA THR A 26 13.77 6.76 7.88
C THR A 26 14.57 5.82 8.77
N SER A 27 14.42 4.50 8.60
CA SER A 27 15.11 3.51 9.43
C SER A 27 16.55 3.29 8.95
N ASP A 28 17.48 3.20 9.89
CA ASP A 28 18.88 2.86 9.62
C ASP A 28 19.03 1.50 8.93
N GLU A 29 18.10 0.58 9.16
CA GLU A 29 18.04 -0.75 8.54
C GLU A 29 18.05 -0.68 7.00
N TYR A 30 17.48 0.40 6.43
CA TYR A 30 17.33 0.56 4.97
C TYR A 30 18.13 1.74 4.41
N SER A 31 19.00 2.37 5.19
CA SER A 31 19.71 3.60 4.83
C SER A 31 20.67 3.45 3.63
N ASP A 32 21.14 2.22 3.39
CA ASP A 32 21.99 1.87 2.24
C ASP A 32 21.18 1.53 0.96
N LYS A 33 19.85 1.49 1.03
CA LYS A 33 18.95 1.14 -0.08
C LYS A 33 18.39 2.38 -0.77
N ARG A 34 18.02 2.21 -2.03
CA ARG A 34 17.10 3.13 -2.73
C ARG A 34 15.68 2.62 -2.54
N VAL A 35 14.72 3.51 -2.40
CA VAL A 35 13.30 3.16 -2.31
C VAL A 35 12.61 3.55 -3.61
N HIS A 36 12.00 2.58 -4.27
CA HIS A 36 11.12 2.79 -5.42
C HIS A 36 9.67 2.56 -4.96
N ILE A 37 8.92 3.62 -4.81
CA ILE A 37 7.51 3.59 -4.41
C ILE A 37 6.66 3.38 -5.67
N HIS A 38 5.83 2.34 -5.69
CA HIS A 38 4.90 2.08 -6.78
C HIS A 38 3.46 2.03 -6.29
N HIS A 39 2.57 2.80 -6.95
CA HIS A 39 1.13 2.81 -6.69
C HIS A 39 0.36 2.18 -7.85
N VAL A 40 -0.63 1.34 -7.53
CA VAL A 40 -1.53 0.75 -8.53
C VAL A 40 -2.93 1.32 -8.36
N HIS A 41 -3.39 2.09 -9.34
CA HIS A 41 -4.77 2.57 -9.42
C HIS A 41 -5.70 1.42 -9.83
N ILE A 42 -6.44 0.87 -8.88
CA ILE A 42 -7.33 -0.28 -9.10
C ILE A 42 -8.77 0.22 -9.26
N HIS A 43 -9.25 0.25 -10.49
CA HIS A 43 -10.64 0.62 -10.80
C HIS A 43 -11.55 -0.61 -10.65
N ASN A 44 -12.10 -0.79 -9.47
CA ASN A 44 -13.01 -1.89 -9.11
C ASN A 44 -14.34 -1.36 -8.54
N VAL A 45 -15.18 -2.28 -8.05
CA VAL A 45 -16.51 -1.98 -7.48
C VAL A 45 -16.48 -1.08 -6.23
N GLU A 46 -15.36 -1.04 -5.51
CA GLU A 46 -15.22 -0.23 -4.31
C GLU A 46 -15.03 1.26 -4.63
N ASP A 47 -14.69 1.58 -5.87
CA ASP A 47 -14.50 2.95 -6.42
C ASP A 47 -13.62 3.87 -5.53
N ARG A 48 -12.64 3.30 -4.83
CA ARG A 48 -11.76 4.05 -3.89
C ARG A 48 -10.51 4.62 -4.54
N PHE A 49 -10.22 4.25 -5.78
CA PHE A 49 -8.98 4.65 -6.48
C PHE A 49 -8.75 6.17 -6.49
N LYS A 50 -9.81 6.99 -6.59
CA LYS A 50 -9.69 8.46 -6.54
C LYS A 50 -9.25 8.95 -5.16
N ALA A 51 -9.86 8.39 -4.11
CA ALA A 51 -9.54 8.75 -2.73
C ALA A 51 -8.12 8.29 -2.36
N GLU A 52 -7.73 7.08 -2.78
CA GLU A 52 -6.36 6.57 -2.60
C GLU A 52 -5.35 7.44 -3.32
N ALA A 53 -5.59 7.79 -4.60
CA ALA A 53 -4.70 8.66 -5.38
C ALA A 53 -4.49 10.04 -4.74
N LEU A 54 -5.55 10.65 -4.20
CA LEU A 54 -5.44 11.91 -3.47
C LEU A 54 -4.50 11.81 -2.27
N MET A 55 -4.65 10.75 -1.46
CA MET A 55 -3.80 10.55 -0.28
C MET A 55 -2.37 10.16 -0.65
N VAL A 56 -2.18 9.34 -1.68
CA VAL A 56 -0.86 9.01 -2.22
C VAL A 56 -0.13 10.29 -2.64
N ASN A 57 -0.77 11.13 -3.45
CA ASN A 57 -0.18 12.39 -3.90
C ASN A 57 0.14 13.34 -2.74
N ALA A 58 -0.77 13.46 -1.76
CA ALA A 58 -0.55 14.30 -0.58
C ALA A 58 0.65 13.82 0.25
N ALA A 59 0.72 12.51 0.54
CA ALA A 59 1.83 11.94 1.30
C ALA A 59 3.18 12.05 0.57
N LEU A 60 3.21 11.75 -0.74
CA LEU A 60 4.45 11.85 -1.52
C LEU A 60 4.94 13.29 -1.67
N THR A 61 4.01 14.25 -1.76
CA THR A 61 4.34 15.67 -1.79
C THR A 61 5.01 16.10 -0.48
N GLU A 62 4.43 15.75 0.67
CA GLU A 62 5.02 16.04 1.99
C GLU A 62 6.40 15.38 2.16
N LEU A 63 6.54 14.11 1.76
CA LEU A 63 7.84 13.43 1.81
C LEU A 63 8.89 14.15 0.98
N LYS A 64 8.57 14.55 -0.26
CA LYS A 64 9.49 15.29 -1.14
C LYS A 64 9.87 16.67 -0.57
N GLN A 65 8.89 17.42 -0.05
CA GLN A 65 9.13 18.73 0.56
C GLN A 65 10.06 18.66 1.78
N ARG A 66 10.08 17.52 2.47
CA ARG A 66 10.97 17.26 3.61
C ARG A 66 12.33 16.67 3.22
N GLY A 67 12.61 16.57 1.93
CA GLY A 67 13.91 16.15 1.42
C GLY A 67 14.10 14.63 1.31
N PHE A 68 13.05 13.83 1.48
CA PHE A 68 13.15 12.38 1.27
C PHE A 68 13.36 12.06 -0.22
N ASN A 69 14.35 11.22 -0.49
CA ASN A 69 14.70 10.78 -1.84
C ASN A 69 14.10 9.40 -2.14
N PHE A 70 13.31 9.31 -3.20
CA PHE A 70 12.72 8.06 -3.68
C PHE A 70 12.38 8.15 -5.17
N ILE A 71 12.31 7.00 -5.83
CA ILE A 71 11.74 6.86 -7.17
C ILE A 71 10.22 6.67 -7.01
N TYR A 72 9.43 7.27 -7.87
CA TYR A 72 7.98 7.04 -7.90
C TYR A 72 7.53 6.61 -9.28
N SER A 73 6.66 5.61 -9.30
CA SER A 73 5.95 5.17 -10.50
C SER A 73 4.53 4.73 -10.16
N GLU A 74 3.67 4.64 -11.16
CA GLU A 74 2.29 4.20 -10.99
C GLU A 74 1.83 3.34 -12.16
N SER A 75 0.87 2.47 -11.89
CA SER A 75 0.16 1.67 -12.87
C SER A 75 -1.35 1.84 -12.70
N LYS A 76 -2.10 1.56 -13.75
CA LYS A 76 -3.55 1.64 -13.73
C LYS A 76 -4.15 0.37 -14.30
N ILE A 77 -5.10 -0.21 -13.58
CA ILE A 77 -5.87 -1.35 -14.05
C ILE A 77 -7.37 -1.09 -13.90
N SER A 78 -8.12 -1.43 -14.93
CA SER A 78 -9.58 -1.34 -14.93
C SER A 78 -10.14 -2.55 -15.66
N SER A 79 -11.10 -3.24 -15.07
CA SER A 79 -11.78 -4.36 -15.72
C SER A 79 -13.26 -4.41 -15.31
N PRO A 80 -14.18 -4.66 -16.23
CA PRO A 80 -15.58 -4.91 -15.91
C PRO A 80 -15.77 -6.11 -14.97
N ALA A 81 -14.89 -7.11 -15.04
CA ALA A 81 -14.92 -8.27 -14.14
C ALA A 81 -14.70 -7.89 -12.67
N PHE A 82 -14.02 -6.78 -12.39
CA PHE A 82 -13.85 -6.25 -11.05
C PHE A 82 -15.11 -5.53 -10.51
N ARG A 83 -16.14 -5.38 -11.33
CA ARG A 83 -17.39 -4.67 -10.99
C ARG A 83 -18.55 -5.60 -10.68
N ASN A 84 -18.41 -6.92 -10.82
CA ASN A 84 -19.55 -7.80 -10.76
C ASN A 84 -19.64 -8.51 -9.39
N ASN A 85 -20.58 -8.07 -8.55
CA ASN A 85 -20.88 -8.64 -7.25
C ASN A 85 -21.55 -10.03 -7.30
N ASN A 86 -21.86 -10.56 -8.49
CA ASN A 86 -22.60 -11.79 -8.65
C ASN A 86 -21.69 -13.01 -8.86
N LYS A 87 -21.09 -13.51 -7.80
CA LYS A 87 -20.63 -14.91 -7.64
C LYS A 87 -19.55 -15.45 -8.58
N VAL A 88 -18.75 -14.63 -9.24
CA VAL A 88 -17.63 -15.08 -10.07
C VAL A 88 -16.32 -14.63 -9.44
N SER A 89 -15.32 -15.51 -9.48
CA SER A 89 -13.91 -15.35 -9.03
C SER A 89 -13.48 -13.93 -8.66
N TYR A 90 -13.50 -13.65 -7.38
CA TYR A 90 -13.10 -12.35 -6.86
C TYR A 90 -11.57 -12.25 -6.96
N ILE A 91 -11.06 -11.33 -7.78
CA ILE A 91 -9.65 -10.96 -7.74
C ILE A 91 -9.53 -9.87 -6.69
N TYR A 92 -8.77 -10.13 -5.65
CA TYR A 92 -8.55 -9.16 -4.57
C TYR A 92 -7.47 -8.14 -4.95
N ASP A 93 -7.52 -6.97 -4.32
CA ASP A 93 -6.53 -5.91 -4.54
C ASP A 93 -5.10 -6.42 -4.31
N TRP A 94 -4.90 -7.27 -3.30
CA TRP A 94 -3.57 -7.84 -2.99
C TRP A 94 -3.05 -8.76 -4.08
N ASP A 95 -3.91 -9.45 -4.85
CA ASP A 95 -3.48 -10.27 -6.00
C ASP A 95 -2.95 -9.37 -7.11
N ILE A 96 -3.68 -8.29 -7.40
CA ILE A 96 -3.29 -7.29 -8.40
C ILE A 96 -1.98 -6.62 -8.01
N VAL A 97 -1.86 -6.19 -6.75
CA VAL A 97 -0.64 -5.54 -6.25
C VAL A 97 0.57 -6.47 -6.37
N ARG A 98 0.44 -7.76 -6.05
CA ARG A 98 1.52 -8.72 -6.15
C ARG A 98 1.87 -9.09 -7.59
N PHE A 99 0.87 -9.16 -8.46
CA PHE A 99 1.09 -9.32 -9.90
C PHE A 99 1.99 -8.19 -10.43
N TYR A 100 1.63 -6.94 -10.17
CA TYR A 100 2.43 -5.79 -10.59
C TYR A 100 3.82 -5.78 -9.92
N ALA A 101 3.89 -6.10 -8.64
CA ALA A 101 5.15 -6.18 -7.91
C ALA A 101 6.12 -7.16 -8.54
N GLY A 102 5.67 -8.38 -8.82
CA GLY A 102 6.48 -9.42 -9.48
C GLY A 102 6.89 -9.01 -10.88
N TRP A 103 5.96 -8.48 -11.67
CA TRP A 103 6.23 -8.03 -13.03
C TRP A 103 7.24 -6.88 -13.08
N ILE A 104 7.07 -5.85 -12.25
CA ILE A 104 8.00 -4.71 -12.18
C ILE A 104 9.38 -5.20 -11.74
N ALA A 105 9.45 -6.05 -10.72
CA ALA A 105 10.70 -6.56 -10.20
C ALA A 105 11.45 -7.42 -11.24
N SER A 106 10.74 -8.26 -12.00
CA SER A 106 11.35 -9.08 -13.06
C SER A 106 11.95 -8.26 -14.20
N ALA A 107 11.41 -7.06 -14.45
CA ALA A 107 11.87 -6.16 -15.50
C ALA A 107 12.98 -5.18 -15.04
N ASN A 108 13.32 -5.15 -13.75
CA ASN A 108 14.26 -4.18 -13.17
C ASN A 108 15.31 -4.89 -12.31
N PRO A 109 16.48 -5.20 -12.87
CA PRO A 109 17.53 -5.98 -12.18
C PRO A 109 18.09 -5.33 -10.92
N ASP A 110 17.93 -4.01 -10.75
CA ASP A 110 18.37 -3.28 -9.55
C ASP A 110 17.48 -3.55 -8.32
N ILE A 111 16.26 -4.09 -8.52
CA ILE A 111 15.36 -4.41 -7.41
C ILE A 111 15.86 -5.66 -6.70
N SER A 112 16.15 -5.53 -5.41
CA SER A 112 16.67 -6.60 -4.57
C SER A 112 15.67 -7.14 -3.54
N ALA A 113 14.57 -6.38 -3.29
CA ALA A 113 13.47 -6.79 -2.42
C ALA A 113 12.17 -6.10 -2.83
N ILE A 114 11.04 -6.74 -2.53
CA ILE A 114 9.69 -6.19 -2.70
C ILE A 114 9.07 -6.03 -1.32
N ALA A 115 8.70 -4.80 -0.95
CA ALA A 115 8.09 -4.49 0.34
C ALA A 115 6.57 -4.34 0.21
N ILE A 116 5.83 -5.03 1.08
CA ILE A 116 4.37 -4.99 1.17
C ILE A 116 3.96 -4.55 2.57
N GLY A 117 3.08 -3.54 2.67
CA GLY A 117 2.48 -3.09 3.93
C GLY A 117 1.40 -4.06 4.40
N ARG A 118 1.71 -4.85 5.43
CA ARG A 118 0.83 -5.83 6.05
C ARG A 118 0.95 -5.74 7.56
N GLU A 119 -0.17 -5.68 8.28
CA GLU A 119 -0.20 -5.58 9.73
C GLU A 119 -0.28 -6.95 10.43
N GLN A 120 -0.04 -6.98 11.74
CA GLN A 120 -0.03 -8.20 12.55
C GLN A 120 -1.37 -8.95 12.51
N SER A 121 -2.51 -8.25 12.53
CA SER A 121 -3.82 -8.91 12.50
C SER A 121 -4.14 -9.61 11.16
N ASP A 122 -3.41 -9.26 10.11
CA ASP A 122 -3.51 -9.93 8.82
C ASP A 122 -2.68 -11.22 8.78
N ALA A 123 -1.80 -11.44 9.76
CA ALA A 123 -0.94 -12.63 9.83
C ALA A 123 -1.69 -13.94 10.11
N GLY A 124 -2.90 -13.88 10.67
CA GLY A 124 -3.73 -15.06 11.00
C GLY A 124 -4.50 -15.70 9.86
N GLY A 125 -4.51 -15.11 8.67
CA GLY A 125 -5.23 -15.59 7.49
C GLY A 125 -4.33 -16.36 6.51
N PHE A 126 -3.70 -17.45 6.94
CA PHE A 126 -2.60 -18.12 6.24
C PHE A 126 -2.88 -18.55 4.80
N ASN A 127 -4.07 -19.01 4.44
CA ASN A 127 -4.30 -19.63 3.13
C ASN A 127 -4.49 -18.66 1.95
N GLN A 128 -4.82 -17.39 2.20
CA GLN A 128 -5.08 -16.44 1.13
C GLN A 128 -3.83 -15.68 0.70
N TYR A 129 -2.88 -15.45 1.62
CA TYR A 129 -1.66 -14.70 1.33
C TYR A 129 -0.61 -15.56 0.65
N ASP A 130 -0.53 -16.85 0.97
CA ASP A 130 0.42 -17.77 0.34
C ASP A 130 0.16 -17.91 -1.17
N SER A 131 -1.12 -17.93 -1.58
CA SER A 131 -1.50 -17.95 -3.00
C SER A 131 -1.14 -16.64 -3.72
N ALA A 132 -1.31 -15.50 -3.05
CA ALA A 132 -0.96 -14.20 -3.62
C ALA A 132 0.56 -14.02 -3.72
N ASP A 133 1.33 -14.49 -2.74
CA ASP A 133 2.80 -14.46 -2.77
C ASP A 133 3.36 -15.37 -3.87
N ALA A 134 2.66 -16.46 -4.22
CA ALA A 134 2.99 -17.30 -5.36
C ALA A 134 2.92 -16.55 -6.70
N LEU A 135 2.09 -15.51 -6.82
CA LEU A 135 2.07 -14.66 -8.02
C LEU A 135 3.39 -13.90 -8.21
N VAL A 136 4.02 -13.45 -7.15
CA VAL A 136 5.35 -12.81 -7.24
C VAL A 136 6.39 -13.83 -7.69
N LYS A 137 6.38 -15.03 -7.08
CA LYS A 137 7.32 -16.12 -7.41
C LYS A 137 7.19 -16.60 -8.85
N TYR A 138 6.04 -16.44 -9.49
CA TYR A 138 5.88 -16.74 -10.91
C TYR A 138 6.76 -15.85 -11.81
N PHE A 139 7.01 -14.60 -11.40
CA PHE A 139 7.79 -13.64 -12.18
C PHE A 139 9.25 -13.56 -11.76
N THR A 140 9.55 -13.76 -10.47
CA THR A 140 10.88 -13.51 -9.92
C THR A 140 11.10 -14.23 -8.59
N ASP A 141 12.39 -14.54 -8.30
CA ASP A 141 12.82 -15.06 -6.99
C ASP A 141 13.20 -13.96 -6.00
N ILE A 142 12.99 -12.69 -6.36
CA ILE A 142 13.25 -11.55 -5.47
C ILE A 142 12.40 -11.67 -4.20
N PRO A 143 13.00 -11.53 -2.98
CA PRO A 143 12.30 -11.76 -1.74
C PRO A 143 11.21 -10.72 -1.48
N LEU A 144 10.05 -11.20 -0.99
CA LEU A 144 9.04 -10.38 -0.36
C LEU A 144 9.43 -10.08 1.09
N ILE A 145 9.37 -8.82 1.47
CA ILE A 145 9.55 -8.37 2.85
C ILE A 145 8.29 -7.65 3.36
N TYR A 146 8.06 -7.77 4.66
CA TYR A 146 6.90 -7.20 5.34
C TYR A 146 7.38 -6.33 6.51
N PRO A 147 7.88 -5.10 6.26
CA PRO A 147 8.56 -4.27 7.27
C PRO A 147 7.73 -3.92 8.50
N VAL A 148 6.41 -4.11 8.45
CA VAL A 148 5.46 -3.71 9.51
C VAL A 148 4.56 -4.85 9.98
N LEU A 149 4.92 -6.11 9.68
CA LEU A 149 4.10 -7.29 10.00
C LEU A 149 3.92 -7.54 11.50
N ASP A 150 4.88 -7.10 12.30
CA ASP A 150 4.91 -7.21 13.76
C ASP A 150 4.12 -6.11 14.49
N MET A 151 3.47 -5.20 13.75
CA MET A 151 2.82 -4.02 14.29
C MET A 151 1.30 -4.03 14.04
N HIS A 152 0.57 -3.46 14.99
CA HIS A 152 -0.84 -3.13 14.83
C HIS A 152 -1.04 -1.72 14.23
N LYS A 153 -2.22 -1.47 13.62
CA LYS A 153 -2.56 -0.17 13.01
C LYS A 153 -2.41 1.02 13.97
N TYR A 154 -2.80 0.87 15.23
CA TYR A 154 -2.67 1.95 16.21
C TYR A 154 -1.21 2.29 16.49
N GLU A 155 -0.31 1.30 16.57
CA GLU A 155 1.13 1.53 16.77
C GLU A 155 1.76 2.23 15.58
N MET A 156 1.37 1.83 14.35
CA MET A 156 1.82 2.51 13.13
C MET A 156 1.37 3.96 13.10
N TYR A 157 0.08 4.22 13.46
CA TYR A 157 -0.47 5.56 13.50
C TYR A 157 0.22 6.45 14.55
N ASP A 158 0.47 5.93 15.74
CA ASP A 158 1.16 6.66 16.81
C ASP A 158 2.59 7.02 16.43
N LYS A 159 3.29 6.13 15.73
CA LYS A 159 4.67 6.34 15.26
C LYS A 159 4.78 7.20 14.00
N LEU A 160 3.68 7.43 13.26
CA LEU A 160 3.70 8.40 12.16
C LEU A 160 3.90 9.81 12.71
N PRO A 161 4.71 10.64 12.06
CA PRO A 161 4.78 12.06 12.38
C PRO A 161 3.44 12.74 12.06
N ASP A 162 3.09 13.79 12.82
CA ASP A 162 1.78 14.45 12.72
C ASP A 162 1.44 14.91 11.31
N TRP A 163 2.43 15.35 10.54
CA TRP A 163 2.26 15.79 9.15
C TRP A 163 1.89 14.68 8.16
N LEU A 164 1.98 13.36 8.56
CA LEU A 164 1.52 12.22 7.76
C LEU A 164 0.21 11.59 8.29
N LYS A 165 -0.21 11.89 9.51
CA LYS A 165 -1.35 11.23 10.17
C LYS A 165 -2.69 11.40 9.46
N ASP A 166 -2.83 12.41 8.62
CA ASP A 166 -4.04 12.68 7.82
C ASP A 166 -3.88 12.29 6.32
N LYS A 167 -2.70 11.76 5.92
CA LYS A 167 -2.35 11.46 4.53
C LYS A 167 -2.54 10.01 4.13
N PHE A 168 -3.59 9.33 4.63
CA PHE A 168 -3.91 7.96 4.23
C PHE A 168 -5.40 7.75 4.02
N TRP A 169 -5.73 6.78 3.19
CA TRP A 169 -7.10 6.36 2.92
C TRP A 169 -7.29 4.88 3.24
N SER A 170 -8.26 4.57 4.13
CA SER A 170 -8.55 3.19 4.51
C SER A 170 -10.04 2.82 4.35
N CYS A 171 -10.91 3.76 3.99
CA CYS A 171 -12.32 3.46 3.77
C CYS A 171 -12.52 2.65 2.49
N ARG A 172 -13.26 1.54 2.60
CA ARG A 172 -13.50 0.66 1.45
C ARG A 172 -14.72 1.05 0.61
N THR A 173 -15.57 1.90 1.12
CA THR A 173 -16.78 2.38 0.43
C THR A 173 -16.89 3.90 0.58
N PRO A 174 -16.03 4.67 -0.12
CA PRO A 174 -16.06 6.12 -0.06
C PRO A 174 -17.40 6.68 -0.53
N ILE A 175 -17.81 7.79 0.07
CA ILE A 175 -18.94 8.59 -0.37
C ILE A 175 -18.38 9.82 -1.09
N TYR A 176 -18.80 10.06 -2.33
CA TYR A 176 -18.34 11.22 -3.09
C TYR A 176 -19.40 12.34 -3.11
N GLN A 177 -19.00 13.52 -2.67
CA GLN A 177 -19.78 14.75 -2.80
C GLN A 177 -18.95 15.74 -3.64
N ASN A 178 -19.46 16.12 -4.79
CA ASN A 178 -18.74 17.00 -5.73
C ASN A 178 -17.30 16.49 -6.05
N ASN A 179 -17.14 15.19 -6.24
CA ASN A 179 -15.86 14.49 -6.43
C ASN A 179 -14.89 14.53 -5.23
N ILE A 180 -15.31 15.01 -4.08
CA ILE A 180 -14.53 14.98 -2.84
C ILE A 180 -14.90 13.70 -2.08
N PRO A 181 -13.93 12.79 -1.82
CA PRO A 181 -14.19 11.58 -1.07
C PRO A 181 -14.33 11.85 0.42
N THR A 182 -15.32 11.23 1.03
CA THR A 182 -15.50 11.18 2.50
C THR A 182 -15.57 9.74 2.97
N LYS A 183 -15.11 9.49 4.20
CA LYS A 183 -15.15 8.15 4.78
C LYS A 183 -16.60 7.77 5.10
N CYS A 184 -17.04 6.55 4.77
CA CYS A 184 -18.43 6.11 5.01
C CYS A 184 -18.78 5.93 6.49
N GLY A 185 -17.80 5.73 7.38
CA GLY A 185 -18.00 5.51 8.82
C GLY A 185 -18.49 4.11 9.21
N PHE A 186 -19.02 3.30 8.28
CA PHE A 186 -19.67 2.03 8.60
C PHE A 186 -18.97 0.77 8.05
N CYS A 187 -18.07 0.86 7.09
CA CYS A 187 -17.33 -0.30 6.61
C CYS A 187 -16.40 -0.85 7.71
N GLY A 188 -15.99 -2.13 7.55
CA GLY A 188 -15.16 -2.82 8.55
C GLY A 188 -13.89 -2.04 8.92
N THR A 189 -13.23 -1.44 7.94
CA THR A 189 -12.02 -0.63 8.17
C THR A 189 -12.34 0.67 8.91
N CYS A 190 -13.41 1.39 8.56
CA CYS A 190 -13.82 2.58 9.30
C CYS A 190 -14.12 2.27 10.77
N LYS A 191 -14.88 1.18 11.03
CA LYS A 191 -15.17 0.73 12.41
C LYS A 191 -13.89 0.37 13.17
N LYS A 192 -12.92 -0.31 12.52
CA LYS A 192 -11.63 -0.65 13.13
C LYS A 192 -10.84 0.61 13.50
N LEU A 193 -10.76 1.60 12.61
CA LEU A 193 -10.06 2.87 12.88
C LEU A 193 -10.72 3.66 14.00
N LEU A 194 -12.06 3.75 14.01
CA LEU A 194 -12.81 4.42 15.09
C LEU A 194 -12.54 3.78 16.45
N LYS A 195 -12.48 2.43 16.52
CA LYS A 195 -12.15 1.70 17.76
C LYS A 195 -10.77 2.11 18.33
N TYR A 196 -9.84 2.48 17.48
CA TYR A 196 -8.48 2.88 17.86
C TYR A 196 -8.30 4.41 17.93
N ASN A 197 -9.38 5.19 17.82
CA ASN A 197 -9.33 6.67 17.73
C ASN A 197 -8.40 7.18 16.60
N ILE A 198 -8.27 6.43 15.51
CA ILE A 198 -7.45 6.79 14.36
C ILE A 198 -8.27 7.60 13.37
N GLY A 199 -7.81 8.82 13.07
CA GLY A 199 -8.43 9.66 12.04
C GLY A 199 -9.80 10.20 12.45
N GLY A 200 -9.94 10.62 13.70
CA GLY A 200 -11.10 11.32 14.24
C GLY A 200 -11.31 12.67 13.57
N SER A 201 -12.53 12.87 13.13
CA SER A 201 -13.29 13.96 12.51
C SER A 201 -13.16 14.07 11.01
#